data_a2335904bd9fc08d75f2dbf0ec4a010d
#
_entry.id   a2335904bd9fc08d75f2dbf0ec4a010d
#
_cell.length_a   1.000
_cell.length_b   1.000
_cell.length_c   1.000
_cell.angle_alpha   90.00
_cell.angle_beta   90.00
_cell.angle_gamma   90.00
#
_symmetry.space_group_name_H-M   'P 1'
#
loop_
_entity.id
_entity.type
_entity.pdbx_description
1 polymer ?
#
loop_
_entity_poly.entity_id
_entity_poly.type
_entity_poly.pdbx_seq_one_letter_code
_entity_poly.pdbx_strand_id
1 'polypeptide(L)'
;MTASKGYAAPETGQAYARARRLCEDLGDVTTLVRVGYGQYLYHLIRAEIGECHRVAEEILAFAEKTRSDEARILGCRTLGVSLFESGQLEAARVQLEVASGLLKEQRQRGAANRGDAGVTVPAWLAFVAAFQGYADQAARIRDLSVREANSTTSLHSRVFGLAFAAGTCCVLRQYDDLLARADAICALATELNFPFMLAWGMAFRGIAELHAGAGGGQAAWDGLALYRQTNSKWALPFWFGCYVSVQRHPSDETISMIQEGLDAIEATGERWFEAELYRLRGNFVRSLPRGGVKRAEQDFKTAKRIAASQGAKLLELRAATSLARLWSEHGRRKDARELLAPLYGWFREGFDITDLKEARTLLTALA
;
A
#
# COMPACT_ATOMS: atom_id res chain seq x y z
N MET A 1 13.68 17.73 -13.95
CA MET A 1 12.32 17.85 -14.47
C MET A 1 11.29 17.27 -13.50
N THR A 2 11.44 16.03 -13.01
CA THR A 2 10.58 15.45 -11.95
C THR A 2 10.53 16.26 -10.67
N ALA A 3 11.67 16.82 -10.23
CA ALA A 3 11.74 17.64 -9.01
C ALA A 3 11.00 18.99 -9.12
N SER A 4 10.86 19.54 -10.34
CA SER A 4 10.26 20.87 -10.53
C SER A 4 8.81 20.81 -11.05
N LYS A 5 8.43 19.77 -11.80
CA LYS A 5 7.10 19.64 -12.41
C LYS A 5 6.27 18.49 -11.84
N GLY A 6 6.86 17.61 -11.04
CA GLY A 6 6.24 16.42 -10.47
C GLY A 6 6.33 15.18 -11.38
N TYR A 7 6.11 14.03 -10.76
CA TYR A 7 6.20 12.73 -11.44
C TYR A 7 5.09 12.51 -12.48
N ALA A 8 3.89 13.05 -12.25
CA ALA A 8 2.72 12.84 -13.09
C ALA A 8 2.59 13.84 -14.26
N ALA A 9 3.49 14.82 -14.38
CA ALA A 9 3.39 15.84 -15.39
C ALA A 9 3.57 15.28 -16.83
N PRO A 10 2.74 15.65 -17.80
CA PRO A 10 2.84 15.16 -19.18
C PRO A 10 4.23 15.35 -19.79
N GLU A 11 4.90 16.47 -19.47
CA GLU A 11 6.25 16.77 -19.94
C GLU A 11 7.29 15.78 -19.40
N THR A 12 7.04 15.22 -18.21
CA THR A 12 7.88 14.16 -17.63
C THR A 12 7.78 12.89 -18.48
N GLY A 13 6.57 12.48 -18.86
CA GLY A 13 6.34 11.35 -19.76
C GLY A 13 7.00 11.53 -21.12
N GLN A 14 6.84 12.73 -21.74
CA GLN A 14 7.48 13.06 -23.02
C GLN A 14 9.00 13.00 -22.94
N ALA A 15 9.58 13.50 -21.85
CA ALA A 15 11.03 13.45 -21.63
C ALA A 15 11.55 12.01 -21.53
N TYR A 16 10.85 11.13 -20.81
CA TYR A 16 11.23 9.71 -20.75
C TYR A 16 11.06 9.01 -22.09
N ALA A 17 9.99 9.28 -22.84
CA ALA A 17 9.79 8.72 -24.18
C ALA A 17 10.89 9.16 -25.17
N ARG A 18 11.34 10.41 -25.10
CA ARG A 18 12.48 10.89 -25.89
C ARG A 18 13.79 10.26 -25.46
N ALA A 19 14.07 10.18 -24.16
CA ALA A 19 15.27 9.56 -23.63
C ALA A 19 15.37 8.08 -24.04
N ARG A 20 14.24 7.37 -24.01
CA ARG A 20 14.17 5.96 -24.45
C ARG A 20 14.61 5.80 -25.90
N ARG A 21 14.03 6.58 -26.81
CA ARG A 21 14.40 6.54 -28.25
C ARG A 21 15.89 6.78 -28.45
N LEU A 22 16.45 7.78 -27.77
CA LEU A 22 17.88 8.08 -27.85
C LEU A 22 18.76 6.92 -27.36
N CYS A 23 18.37 6.24 -26.29
CA CYS A 23 19.09 5.07 -25.78
C CYS A 23 19.00 3.88 -26.75
N GLU A 24 17.83 3.66 -27.37
CA GLU A 24 17.64 2.63 -28.40
C GLU A 24 18.51 2.91 -29.64
N ASP A 25 18.54 4.15 -30.13
CA ASP A 25 19.35 4.57 -31.29
C ASP A 25 20.87 4.43 -31.02
N LEU A 26 21.31 4.66 -29.78
CA LEU A 26 22.71 4.59 -29.37
C LEU A 26 23.14 3.19 -28.91
N GLY A 27 22.21 2.26 -28.72
CA GLY A 27 22.45 0.97 -28.12
C GLY A 27 22.91 1.03 -26.65
N ASP A 28 22.60 2.15 -25.94
CA ASP A 28 22.96 2.33 -24.53
C ASP A 28 21.95 1.63 -23.61
N VAL A 29 22.28 0.41 -23.40
CA VAL A 29 21.52 -0.57 -22.67
C VAL A 29 21.38 -0.23 -21.17
N THR A 30 22.42 0.25 -20.55
CA THR A 30 22.43 0.58 -19.11
C THR A 30 21.52 1.78 -18.81
N THR A 31 21.61 2.80 -19.64
CA THR A 31 20.76 3.98 -19.53
C THR A 31 19.30 3.64 -19.88
N LEU A 32 19.06 2.72 -20.82
CA LEU A 32 17.71 2.27 -21.18
C LEU A 32 16.94 1.67 -20.00
N VAL A 33 17.60 0.86 -19.15
CA VAL A 33 16.99 0.30 -17.94
C VAL A 33 16.58 1.41 -16.95
N ARG A 34 17.44 2.41 -16.76
CA ARG A 34 17.15 3.56 -15.86
C ARG A 34 16.02 4.43 -16.40
N VAL A 35 15.98 4.65 -17.69
CA VAL A 35 14.89 5.37 -18.37
C VAL A 35 13.59 4.58 -18.25
N GLY A 36 13.62 3.27 -18.46
CA GLY A 36 12.49 2.38 -18.24
C GLY A 36 11.92 2.49 -16.82
N TYR A 37 12.78 2.51 -15.82
CA TYR A 37 12.33 2.74 -14.44
C TYR A 37 11.68 4.13 -14.24
N GLY A 38 12.21 5.16 -14.86
CA GLY A 38 11.59 6.49 -14.84
C GLY A 38 10.19 6.48 -15.50
N GLN A 39 10.03 5.78 -16.63
CA GLN A 39 8.72 5.57 -17.26
C GLN A 39 7.77 4.79 -16.35
N TYR A 40 8.27 3.73 -15.72
CA TYR A 40 7.50 2.95 -14.73
C TYR A 40 6.95 3.85 -13.63
N LEU A 41 7.78 4.69 -13.01
CA LEU A 41 7.34 5.61 -11.96
C LEU A 41 6.32 6.64 -12.47
N TYR A 42 6.51 7.14 -13.69
CA TYR A 42 5.54 8.04 -14.32
C TYR A 42 4.16 7.39 -14.44
N HIS A 43 4.10 6.15 -14.94
CA HIS A 43 2.85 5.40 -15.06
C HIS A 43 2.27 5.02 -13.70
N LEU A 44 3.12 4.62 -12.71
CA LEU A 44 2.68 4.27 -11.36
C LEU A 44 1.95 5.44 -10.67
N ILE A 45 2.57 6.63 -10.68
CA ILE A 45 1.98 7.82 -10.03
C ILE A 45 0.66 8.24 -10.70
N ARG A 46 0.47 7.89 -11.95
CA ARG A 46 -0.78 8.11 -12.70
C ARG A 46 -1.80 6.98 -12.53
N ALA A 47 -1.44 5.94 -11.78
CA ALA A 47 -2.21 4.69 -11.61
C ALA A 47 -2.54 3.98 -12.95
N GLU A 48 -1.64 4.05 -13.91
CA GLU A 48 -1.72 3.36 -15.20
C GLU A 48 -1.12 1.94 -15.05
N ILE A 49 -1.78 1.08 -14.24
CA ILE A 49 -1.22 -0.19 -13.75
C ILE A 49 -0.86 -1.16 -14.89
N GLY A 50 -1.64 -1.20 -15.97
CA GLY A 50 -1.32 -2.00 -17.15
C GLY A 50 0.01 -1.60 -17.81
N GLU A 51 0.29 -0.29 -17.91
CA GLU A 51 1.56 0.22 -18.44
C GLU A 51 2.73 -0.06 -17.48
N CYS A 52 2.49 0.02 -16.16
CA CYS A 52 3.49 -0.39 -15.17
C CYS A 52 3.92 -1.84 -15.36
N HIS A 53 2.96 -2.73 -15.54
CA HIS A 53 3.22 -4.16 -15.77
C HIS A 53 4.03 -4.38 -17.04
N ARG A 54 3.62 -3.78 -18.16
CA ARG A 54 4.31 -3.87 -19.45
C ARG A 54 5.77 -3.39 -19.36
N VAL A 55 6.00 -2.23 -18.75
CA VAL A 55 7.36 -1.69 -18.58
C VAL A 55 8.22 -2.57 -17.66
N ALA A 56 7.63 -3.14 -16.61
CA ALA A 56 8.34 -4.05 -15.72
C ALA A 56 8.79 -5.35 -16.42
N GLU A 57 7.93 -5.93 -17.26
CA GLU A 57 8.28 -7.09 -18.08
C GLU A 57 9.40 -6.77 -19.07
N GLU A 58 9.37 -5.58 -19.70
CA GLU A 58 10.46 -5.14 -20.59
C GLU A 58 11.80 -5.02 -19.86
N ILE A 59 11.81 -4.47 -18.63
CA ILE A 59 13.02 -4.38 -17.80
C ILE A 59 13.55 -5.78 -17.48
N LEU A 60 12.66 -6.73 -17.15
CA LEU A 60 13.06 -8.12 -16.88
C LEU A 60 13.62 -8.83 -18.11
N ALA A 61 12.93 -8.75 -19.25
CA ALA A 61 13.42 -9.34 -20.50
C ALA A 61 14.79 -8.78 -20.89
N PHE A 62 15.03 -7.54 -20.55
CA PHE A 62 16.30 -6.87 -20.73
C PHE A 62 17.39 -7.38 -19.78
N ALA A 63 17.04 -7.57 -18.52
CA ALA A 63 17.94 -8.14 -17.51
C ALA A 63 18.44 -9.53 -17.89
N GLU A 64 17.58 -10.35 -18.49
CA GLU A 64 17.93 -11.69 -19.00
C GLU A 64 18.96 -11.63 -20.13
N LYS A 65 18.76 -10.73 -21.11
CA LYS A 65 19.66 -10.54 -22.25
C LYS A 65 21.05 -10.07 -21.82
N THR A 66 21.12 -9.19 -20.83
CA THR A 66 22.38 -8.59 -20.38
C THR A 66 23.05 -9.32 -19.22
N ARG A 67 22.34 -10.26 -18.60
CA ARG A 67 22.76 -10.96 -17.37
C ARG A 67 23.14 -9.98 -16.24
N SER A 68 22.45 -8.84 -16.17
CA SER A 68 22.69 -7.80 -15.20
C SER A 68 21.87 -8.03 -13.92
N ASP A 69 22.56 -8.28 -12.80
CA ASP A 69 21.89 -8.39 -11.48
C ASP A 69 21.15 -7.11 -11.11
N GLU A 70 21.71 -5.93 -11.43
CA GLU A 70 21.06 -4.62 -11.15
C GLU A 70 19.74 -4.49 -11.91
N ALA A 71 19.74 -4.82 -13.22
CA ALA A 71 18.53 -4.78 -14.03
C ALA A 71 17.51 -5.83 -13.56
N ARG A 72 17.96 -7.01 -13.11
CA ARG A 72 17.11 -8.07 -12.59
C ARG A 72 16.45 -7.67 -11.25
N ILE A 73 17.20 -7.07 -10.34
CA ILE A 73 16.66 -6.53 -9.08
C ILE A 73 15.58 -5.49 -9.40
N LEU A 74 15.88 -4.58 -10.32
CA LEU A 74 14.95 -3.54 -10.72
C LEU A 74 13.67 -4.09 -11.36
N GLY A 75 13.82 -5.03 -12.31
CA GLY A 75 12.72 -5.68 -12.99
C GLY A 75 11.83 -6.48 -12.04
N CYS A 76 12.42 -7.32 -11.17
CA CYS A 76 11.67 -8.06 -10.17
C CYS A 76 10.95 -7.13 -9.18
N ARG A 77 11.59 -6.02 -8.76
CA ARG A 77 10.95 -5.01 -7.91
C ARG A 77 9.75 -4.37 -8.60
N THR A 78 9.91 -3.87 -9.83
CA THR A 78 8.84 -3.18 -10.56
C THR A 78 7.69 -4.11 -10.91
N LEU A 79 7.99 -5.35 -11.31
CA LEU A 79 6.96 -6.36 -11.55
C LEU A 79 6.24 -6.74 -10.25
N GLY A 80 6.99 -6.96 -9.17
CA GLY A 80 6.39 -7.26 -7.86
C GLY A 80 5.45 -6.16 -7.38
N VAL A 81 5.80 -4.89 -7.59
CA VAL A 81 4.93 -3.76 -7.27
C VAL A 81 3.69 -3.74 -8.17
N SER A 82 3.82 -3.91 -9.49
CA SER A 82 2.68 -3.95 -10.42
C SER A 82 1.70 -5.08 -10.10
N LEU A 83 2.20 -6.24 -9.69
CA LEU A 83 1.41 -7.38 -9.24
C LEU A 83 0.67 -7.07 -7.93
N PHE A 84 1.35 -6.40 -6.98
CA PHE A 84 0.72 -5.93 -5.75
C PHE A 84 -0.42 -4.95 -6.05
N GLU A 85 -0.17 -3.95 -6.88
CA GLU A 85 -1.18 -2.95 -7.26
C GLU A 85 -2.43 -3.58 -7.89
N SER A 86 -2.26 -4.62 -8.69
CA SER A 86 -3.37 -5.38 -9.28
C SER A 86 -4.01 -6.42 -8.34
N GLY A 87 -3.56 -6.50 -7.07
CA GLY A 87 -4.10 -7.40 -6.05
C GLY A 87 -3.58 -8.84 -6.12
N GLN A 88 -2.49 -9.11 -6.84
CA GLN A 88 -1.89 -10.43 -6.98
C GLN A 88 -0.77 -10.63 -5.94
N LEU A 89 -1.13 -10.67 -4.65
CA LEU A 89 -0.17 -10.56 -3.54
C LEU A 89 0.87 -11.69 -3.51
N GLU A 90 0.48 -12.91 -3.83
CA GLU A 90 1.42 -14.04 -3.81
C GLU A 90 2.48 -13.90 -4.92
N ALA A 91 2.05 -13.59 -6.14
CA ALA A 91 2.97 -13.35 -7.25
C ALA A 91 3.88 -12.13 -6.99
N ALA A 92 3.34 -11.08 -6.37
CA ALA A 92 4.09 -9.91 -5.94
C ALA A 92 5.20 -10.29 -4.96
N ARG A 93 4.85 -11.10 -3.95
CA ARG A 93 5.80 -11.60 -2.96
C ARG A 93 6.96 -12.36 -3.60
N VAL A 94 6.66 -13.30 -4.49
CA VAL A 94 7.68 -14.09 -5.19
C VAL A 94 8.70 -13.19 -5.91
N GLN A 95 8.23 -12.19 -6.65
CA GLN A 95 9.11 -11.28 -7.37
C GLN A 95 9.99 -10.44 -6.44
N LEU A 96 9.39 -9.91 -5.37
CA LEU A 96 10.11 -9.10 -4.38
C LEU A 96 11.10 -9.94 -3.56
N GLU A 97 10.81 -11.21 -3.28
CA GLU A 97 11.74 -12.13 -2.61
C GLU A 97 12.94 -12.46 -3.51
N VAL A 98 12.75 -12.62 -4.82
CA VAL A 98 13.87 -12.76 -5.78
C VAL A 98 14.76 -11.52 -5.74
N ALA A 99 14.18 -10.32 -5.81
CA ALA A 99 14.95 -9.08 -5.71
C ALA A 99 15.70 -8.97 -4.37
N SER A 100 15.06 -9.35 -3.27
CA SER A 100 15.67 -9.37 -1.92
C SER A 100 16.83 -10.35 -1.82
N GLY A 101 16.70 -11.54 -2.42
CA GLY A 101 17.77 -12.56 -2.50
C GLY A 101 19.01 -12.02 -3.22
N LEU A 102 18.83 -11.42 -4.38
CA LEU A 102 19.92 -10.82 -5.17
C LEU A 102 20.61 -9.67 -4.41
N LEU A 103 19.86 -8.82 -3.72
CA LEU A 103 20.43 -7.77 -2.86
C LEU A 103 21.26 -8.34 -1.71
N LYS A 104 20.83 -9.45 -1.12
CA LYS A 104 21.57 -10.15 -0.06
C LYS A 104 22.88 -10.73 -0.59
N GLU A 105 22.87 -11.34 -1.77
CA GLU A 105 24.07 -11.84 -2.43
C GLU A 105 25.06 -10.71 -2.76
N GLN A 106 24.58 -9.58 -3.28
CA GLN A 106 25.41 -8.39 -3.52
C GLN A 106 26.08 -7.91 -2.24
N ARG A 107 25.35 -7.90 -1.10
CA ARG A 107 25.91 -7.56 0.21
C ARG A 107 27.05 -8.50 0.61
N GLN A 108 26.86 -9.82 0.42
CA GLN A 108 27.86 -10.81 0.75
C GLN A 108 29.13 -10.69 -0.10
N ARG A 109 29.00 -10.22 -1.35
CA ARG A 109 30.11 -9.91 -2.26
C ARG A 109 30.79 -8.57 -1.97
N GLY A 110 30.40 -7.84 -0.90
CA GLY A 110 31.01 -6.59 -0.49
C GLY A 110 30.53 -5.35 -1.25
N ALA A 111 29.45 -5.42 -1.97
CA ALA A 111 28.86 -4.23 -2.61
C ALA A 111 28.34 -3.24 -1.55
N ALA A 112 29.05 -2.11 -1.42
CA ALA A 112 28.74 -1.11 -0.40
C ALA A 112 27.47 -0.31 -0.73
N ASN A 113 27.14 -0.11 -2.01
CA ASN A 113 26.03 0.72 -2.45
C ASN A 113 24.97 -0.14 -3.15
N ARG A 114 23.85 -0.36 -2.47
CA ARG A 114 22.67 -1.07 -3.01
C ARG A 114 21.66 -0.09 -3.60
N GLY A 115 22.00 1.19 -3.65
CA GLY A 115 21.14 2.24 -4.15
C GLY A 115 19.78 2.27 -3.47
N ASP A 116 18.79 2.78 -4.20
CA ASP A 116 17.40 2.87 -3.77
C ASP A 116 16.75 1.48 -3.52
N ALA A 117 17.16 0.44 -4.24
CA ALA A 117 16.59 -0.90 -4.12
C ALA A 117 16.78 -1.52 -2.73
N GLY A 118 17.88 -1.21 -2.04
CA GLY A 118 18.14 -1.67 -0.66
C GLY A 118 17.08 -1.19 0.34
N VAL A 119 16.43 -0.07 0.08
CA VAL A 119 15.35 0.50 0.88
C VAL A 119 13.98 0.05 0.37
N THR A 120 13.76 0.15 -0.95
CA THR A 120 12.43 0.00 -1.54
C THR A 120 11.96 -1.45 -1.64
N VAL A 121 12.86 -2.41 -1.88
CA VAL A 121 12.48 -3.83 -1.92
C VAL A 121 11.94 -4.32 -0.57
N PRO A 122 12.66 -4.13 0.57
CA PRO A 122 12.09 -4.51 1.85
C PRO A 122 10.86 -3.67 2.25
N ALA A 123 10.76 -2.40 1.82
CA ALA A 123 9.56 -1.58 2.05
C ALA A 123 8.31 -2.23 1.44
N TRP A 124 8.38 -2.64 0.18
CA TRP A 124 7.28 -3.32 -0.50
C TRP A 124 7.00 -4.71 0.04
N LEU A 125 8.04 -5.50 0.38
CA LEU A 125 7.86 -6.79 1.04
C LEU A 125 7.13 -6.68 2.38
N ALA A 126 7.41 -5.62 3.17
CA ALA A 126 6.70 -5.37 4.42
C ALA A 126 5.21 -5.11 4.17
N PHE A 127 4.88 -4.34 3.13
CA PHE A 127 3.50 -4.10 2.73
C PHE A 127 2.79 -5.40 2.34
N VAL A 128 3.38 -6.17 1.42
CA VAL A 128 2.81 -7.45 0.98
C VAL A 128 2.60 -8.38 2.17
N ALA A 129 3.60 -8.53 3.05
CA ALA A 129 3.51 -9.39 4.23
C ALA A 129 2.39 -8.94 5.20
N ALA A 130 2.19 -7.62 5.38
CA ALA A 130 1.11 -7.08 6.20
C ALA A 130 -0.27 -7.47 5.64
N PHE A 131 -0.50 -7.29 4.34
CA PHE A 131 -1.75 -7.68 3.69
C PHE A 131 -1.99 -9.19 3.72
N GLN A 132 -0.94 -9.99 3.56
CA GLN A 132 -1.02 -11.45 3.66
C GLN A 132 -1.25 -11.96 5.09
N GLY A 133 -1.22 -11.09 6.11
CA GLY A 133 -1.48 -11.44 7.51
C GLY A 133 -0.25 -11.87 8.31
N TYR A 134 0.96 -11.69 7.78
CA TYR A 134 2.22 -11.94 8.46
C TYR A 134 2.70 -10.68 9.19
N ALA A 135 2.01 -10.29 10.26
CA ALA A 135 2.19 -8.99 10.91
C ALA A 135 3.57 -8.82 11.56
N ASP A 136 4.09 -9.85 12.26
CA ASP A 136 5.41 -9.78 12.89
C ASP A 136 6.52 -9.80 11.85
N GLN A 137 6.33 -10.56 10.77
CA GLN A 137 7.25 -10.55 9.63
C GLN A 137 7.26 -9.19 8.95
N ALA A 138 6.07 -8.59 8.71
CA ALA A 138 5.95 -7.26 8.14
C ALA A 138 6.67 -6.20 8.98
N ALA A 139 6.51 -6.24 10.31
CA ALA A 139 7.20 -5.33 11.22
C ALA A 139 8.72 -5.48 11.14
N ARG A 140 9.25 -6.72 11.15
CA ARG A 140 10.70 -6.97 11.02
C ARG A 140 11.27 -6.47 9.69
N ILE A 141 10.56 -6.70 8.57
CA ILE A 141 11.00 -6.28 7.23
C ILE A 141 10.89 -4.75 7.09
N ARG A 142 9.83 -4.13 7.62
CA ARG A 142 9.67 -2.68 7.72
C ARG A 142 10.87 -2.04 8.43
N ASP A 143 11.25 -2.57 9.58
CA ASP A 143 12.35 -2.03 10.37
C ASP A 143 13.71 -2.25 9.67
N LEU A 144 13.86 -3.32 8.89
CA LEU A 144 15.01 -3.49 8.00
C LEU A 144 15.05 -2.36 6.96
N SER A 145 13.94 -2.06 6.28
CA SER A 145 13.87 -0.97 5.30
C SER A 145 14.28 0.38 5.91
N VAL A 146 13.82 0.68 7.13
CA VAL A 146 14.18 1.91 7.86
C VAL A 146 15.66 1.94 8.20
N ARG A 147 16.25 0.83 8.65
CA ARG A 147 17.71 0.76 8.90
C ARG A 147 18.52 1.00 7.62
N GLU A 148 18.12 0.39 6.51
CA GLU A 148 18.75 0.62 5.21
C GLU A 148 18.61 2.10 4.78
N ALA A 149 17.42 2.69 4.97
CA ALA A 149 17.17 4.09 4.69
C ALA A 149 18.07 5.03 5.51
N ASN A 150 18.31 4.71 6.79
CA ASN A 150 19.20 5.50 7.64
C ASN A 150 20.69 5.32 7.29
N SER A 151 21.07 4.24 6.63
CA SER A 151 22.45 3.98 6.21
C SER A 151 22.81 4.60 4.86
N THR A 152 21.83 5.09 4.08
CA THR A 152 22.07 5.73 2.78
C THR A 152 22.29 7.24 2.92
N THR A 153 23.10 7.81 2.02
CA THR A 153 23.25 9.26 1.86
C THR A 153 22.09 9.89 1.08
N SER A 154 21.25 9.08 0.44
CA SER A 154 20.09 9.56 -0.34
C SER A 154 18.95 9.96 0.58
N LEU A 155 18.72 11.25 0.74
CA LEU A 155 17.60 11.78 1.52
C LEU A 155 16.22 11.37 0.93
N HIS A 156 16.14 11.23 -0.39
CA HIS A 156 14.93 10.70 -1.06
C HIS A 156 14.63 9.27 -0.65
N SER A 157 15.63 8.39 -0.63
CA SER A 157 15.47 7.02 -0.16
C SER A 157 15.10 6.95 1.33
N ARG A 158 15.62 7.89 2.14
CA ARG A 158 15.25 7.99 3.57
C ARG A 158 13.79 8.34 3.77
N VAL A 159 13.28 9.40 3.11
CA VAL A 159 11.87 9.78 3.25
C VAL A 159 10.95 8.70 2.70
N PHE A 160 11.34 8.04 1.61
CA PHE A 160 10.58 6.92 1.05
C PHE A 160 10.48 5.74 2.04
N GLY A 161 11.59 5.32 2.64
CA GLY A 161 11.61 4.25 3.64
C GLY A 161 10.73 4.56 4.85
N LEU A 162 10.75 5.82 5.34
CA LEU A 162 9.88 6.28 6.41
C LEU A 162 8.39 6.27 6.00
N ALA A 163 8.07 6.72 4.78
CA ALA A 163 6.71 6.80 4.27
C ALA A 163 6.07 5.39 4.14
N PHE A 164 6.81 4.43 3.61
CA PHE A 164 6.33 3.04 3.53
C PHE A 164 6.26 2.36 4.90
N ALA A 165 7.17 2.70 5.81
CA ALA A 165 7.08 2.22 7.19
C ALA A 165 5.83 2.77 7.89
N ALA A 166 5.50 4.05 7.68
CA ALA A 166 4.25 4.65 8.17
C ALA A 166 3.02 3.97 7.55
N GLY A 167 3.04 3.73 6.23
CA GLY A 167 1.98 2.99 5.56
C GLY A 167 1.77 1.58 6.13
N THR A 168 2.86 0.84 6.42
CA THR A 168 2.79 -0.47 7.08
C THR A 168 2.16 -0.36 8.46
N CYS A 169 2.52 0.67 9.26
CA CYS A 169 1.90 0.93 10.55
C CYS A 169 0.40 1.23 10.39
N CYS A 170 0.02 2.01 9.39
CA CYS A 170 -1.39 2.32 9.09
C CYS A 170 -2.18 1.04 8.74
N VAL A 171 -1.64 0.17 7.88
CA VAL A 171 -2.25 -1.12 7.53
C VAL A 171 -2.41 -2.01 8.76
N LEU A 172 -1.42 -2.07 9.65
CA LEU A 172 -1.45 -2.85 10.88
C LEU A 172 -2.19 -2.16 12.05
N ARG A 173 -2.73 -0.94 11.84
CA ARG A 173 -3.43 -0.14 12.85
C ARG A 173 -2.56 0.16 14.10
N GLN A 174 -1.25 0.39 13.86
CA GLN A 174 -0.25 0.79 14.87
C GLN A 174 -0.13 2.31 14.88
N TYR A 175 -1.14 2.99 15.41
CA TYR A 175 -1.30 4.45 15.24
C TYR A 175 -0.29 5.29 16.02
N ASP A 176 0.22 4.80 17.18
CA ASP A 176 1.27 5.50 17.93
C ASP A 176 2.58 5.55 17.13
N ASP A 177 2.98 4.39 16.56
CA ASP A 177 4.13 4.31 15.66
C ASP A 177 3.92 5.12 14.37
N LEU A 178 2.69 5.17 13.87
CA LEU A 178 2.32 5.95 12.69
C LEU A 178 2.56 7.44 12.92
N LEU A 179 2.14 7.99 14.07
CA LEU A 179 2.29 9.41 14.39
C LEU A 179 3.77 9.83 14.41
N ALA A 180 4.60 9.08 15.13
CA ALA A 180 6.04 9.37 15.21
C ALA A 180 6.73 9.35 13.83
N ARG A 181 6.35 8.41 12.95
CA ARG A 181 6.88 8.33 11.59
C ARG A 181 6.36 9.45 10.70
N ALA A 182 5.10 9.83 10.84
CA ALA A 182 4.49 10.92 10.09
C ALA A 182 5.18 12.26 10.37
N ASP A 183 5.50 12.54 11.63
CA ASP A 183 6.27 13.74 12.02
C ASP A 183 7.67 13.76 11.38
N ALA A 184 8.35 12.62 11.38
CA ALA A 184 9.67 12.49 10.73
C ALA A 184 9.59 12.68 9.20
N ILE A 185 8.53 12.18 8.55
CA ILE A 185 8.28 12.40 7.12
C ILE A 185 8.04 13.88 6.84
N CYS A 186 7.19 14.55 7.62
CA CYS A 186 6.90 15.98 7.46
C CYS A 186 8.17 16.82 7.56
N ALA A 187 8.99 16.59 8.59
CA ALA A 187 10.24 17.30 8.79
C ALA A 187 11.19 17.15 7.60
N LEU A 188 11.46 15.89 7.20
CA LEU A 188 12.39 15.59 6.10
C LEU A 188 11.86 16.04 4.75
N ALA A 189 10.57 15.86 4.47
CA ALA A 189 9.96 16.28 3.21
C ALA A 189 9.90 17.81 3.06
N THR A 190 9.76 18.55 4.17
CA THR A 190 9.85 20.01 4.18
C THR A 190 11.28 20.47 3.87
N GLU A 191 12.28 19.88 4.51
CA GLU A 191 13.71 20.18 4.24
C GLU A 191 14.06 19.96 2.76
N LEU A 192 13.53 18.87 2.17
CA LEU A 192 13.78 18.50 0.78
C LEU A 192 12.92 19.28 -0.24
N ASN A 193 11.99 20.11 0.21
CA ASN A 193 10.96 20.72 -0.65
C ASN A 193 10.27 19.65 -1.54
N PHE A 194 9.77 18.58 -0.92
CA PHE A 194 9.20 17.43 -1.59
C PHE A 194 7.68 17.31 -1.29
N PRO A 195 6.82 18.06 -2.00
CA PRO A 195 5.39 18.18 -1.70
C PRO A 195 4.65 16.84 -1.68
N PHE A 196 5.03 15.91 -2.58
CA PHE A 196 4.42 14.59 -2.65
C PHE A 196 4.59 13.79 -1.34
N MET A 197 5.79 13.77 -0.76
CA MET A 197 6.03 13.09 0.51
C MET A 197 5.53 13.89 1.71
N LEU A 198 5.53 15.22 1.63
CA LEU A 198 4.91 16.06 2.66
C LEU A 198 3.41 15.76 2.78
N ALA A 199 2.71 15.60 1.66
CA ALA A 199 1.31 15.21 1.62
C ALA A 199 1.05 13.87 2.34
N TRP A 200 1.94 12.88 2.16
CA TRP A 200 1.88 11.60 2.88
C TRP A 200 2.05 11.80 4.39
N GLY A 201 3.07 12.57 4.79
CA GLY A 201 3.32 12.85 6.21
C GLY A 201 2.11 13.51 6.88
N MET A 202 1.56 14.55 6.26
CA MET A 202 0.38 15.27 6.76
C MET A 202 -0.85 14.36 6.86
N ALA A 203 -1.12 13.55 5.83
CA ALA A 203 -2.25 12.63 5.83
C ALA A 203 -2.10 11.57 6.94
N PHE A 204 -0.97 10.92 7.07
CA PHE A 204 -0.72 9.94 8.12
C PHE A 204 -0.79 10.54 9.53
N ARG A 205 -0.23 11.75 9.73
CA ARG A 205 -0.32 12.47 10.99
C ARG A 205 -1.76 12.71 11.37
N GLY A 206 -2.54 13.31 10.48
CA GLY A 206 -3.94 13.59 10.72
C GLY A 206 -4.78 12.34 10.99
N ILE A 207 -4.52 11.23 10.29
CA ILE A 207 -5.15 9.92 10.52
C ILE A 207 -4.83 9.40 11.94
N ALA A 208 -3.58 9.50 12.39
CA ALA A 208 -3.18 9.06 13.73
C ALA A 208 -3.82 9.93 14.84
N GLU A 209 -3.83 11.25 14.64
CA GLU A 209 -4.47 12.21 15.56
C GLU A 209 -5.99 11.99 15.64
N LEU A 210 -6.66 11.75 14.51
CA LEU A 210 -8.09 11.40 14.48
C LEU A 210 -8.38 10.13 15.27
N HIS A 211 -7.57 9.09 15.08
CA HIS A 211 -7.72 7.85 15.83
C HIS A 211 -7.59 8.08 17.34
N ALA A 212 -6.62 8.88 17.76
CA ALA A 212 -6.40 9.24 19.18
C ALA A 212 -7.51 10.15 19.75
N GLY A 213 -8.38 10.70 18.91
CA GLY A 213 -9.37 11.69 19.33
C GLY A 213 -8.80 13.08 19.64
N ALA A 214 -7.60 13.36 19.15
CA ALA A 214 -6.87 14.62 19.37
C ALA A 214 -7.15 15.69 18.28
N GLY A 215 -8.21 15.53 17.50
CA GLY A 215 -8.48 16.36 16.33
C GLY A 215 -7.92 15.71 15.06
N GLY A 216 -7.10 16.43 14.27
CA GLY A 216 -6.38 15.83 13.12
C GLY A 216 -7.18 15.76 11.83
N GLY A 217 -8.51 15.92 11.85
CA GLY A 217 -9.35 15.82 10.64
C GLY A 217 -8.95 16.82 9.56
N GLN A 218 -8.70 18.06 9.93
CA GLN A 218 -8.25 19.09 9.01
C GLN A 218 -6.85 18.78 8.46
N ALA A 219 -5.92 18.34 9.31
CA ALA A 219 -4.56 17.97 8.88
C ALA A 219 -4.54 16.80 7.89
N ALA A 220 -5.37 15.78 8.13
CA ALA A 220 -5.53 14.67 7.18
C ALA A 220 -6.12 15.15 5.85
N TRP A 221 -7.12 16.03 5.90
CA TRP A 221 -7.74 16.60 4.71
C TRP A 221 -6.76 17.45 3.90
N ASP A 222 -6.00 18.32 4.57
CA ASP A 222 -5.00 19.17 3.94
C ASP A 222 -3.90 18.33 3.27
N GLY A 223 -3.50 17.22 3.92
CA GLY A 223 -2.59 16.25 3.33
C GLY A 223 -3.15 15.61 2.05
N LEU A 224 -4.42 15.18 2.06
CA LEU A 224 -5.09 14.63 0.88
C LEU A 224 -5.28 15.67 -0.21
N ALA A 225 -5.59 16.91 0.14
CA ALA A 225 -5.71 18.02 -0.81
C ALA A 225 -4.36 18.33 -1.48
N LEU A 226 -3.29 18.38 -0.70
CA LEU A 226 -1.93 18.54 -1.23
C LEU A 226 -1.53 17.37 -2.14
N TYR A 227 -1.89 16.13 -1.74
CA TYR A 227 -1.66 14.94 -2.57
C TYR A 227 -2.31 15.07 -3.94
N ARG A 228 -3.59 15.46 -4.00
CA ARG A 228 -4.31 15.70 -5.26
C ARG A 228 -3.67 16.80 -6.11
N GLN A 229 -3.12 17.87 -5.49
CA GLN A 229 -2.40 18.93 -6.19
C GLN A 229 -1.12 18.44 -6.90
N THR A 230 -0.54 17.34 -6.48
CA THR A 230 0.59 16.70 -7.18
C THR A 230 0.19 15.98 -8.47
N ASN A 231 -1.10 15.97 -8.83
CA ASN A 231 -1.71 15.20 -9.92
C ASN A 231 -1.49 13.67 -9.80
N SER A 232 -1.14 13.18 -8.63
CA SER A 232 -1.05 11.76 -8.36
C SER A 232 -2.44 11.15 -8.27
N LYS A 233 -2.63 10.03 -8.97
CA LYS A 233 -3.83 9.18 -8.87
C LYS A 233 -3.55 7.88 -8.11
N TRP A 234 -2.29 7.53 -7.96
CA TRP A 234 -1.85 6.32 -7.28
C TRP A 234 -2.27 6.31 -5.82
N ALA A 235 -2.66 5.16 -5.31
CA ALA A 235 -3.05 4.91 -3.92
C ALA A 235 -4.23 5.78 -3.40
N LEU A 236 -5.03 6.42 -4.27
CA LEU A 236 -6.23 7.16 -3.82
C LEU A 236 -7.20 6.26 -3.04
N PRO A 237 -7.50 5.01 -3.47
CA PRO A 237 -8.35 4.11 -2.69
C PRO A 237 -7.82 3.84 -1.28
N PHE A 238 -6.51 3.71 -1.12
CA PHE A 238 -5.87 3.53 0.18
C PHE A 238 -6.03 4.77 1.06
N TRP A 239 -5.73 5.95 0.52
CA TRP A 239 -5.84 7.20 1.27
C TRP A 239 -7.26 7.45 1.77
N PHE A 240 -8.25 7.26 0.90
CA PHE A 240 -9.66 7.41 1.29
C PHE A 240 -10.05 6.38 2.35
N GLY A 241 -9.68 5.13 2.16
CA GLY A 241 -9.99 4.09 3.13
C GLY A 241 -9.30 4.31 4.48
N CYS A 242 -8.04 4.74 4.51
CA CYS A 242 -7.36 5.06 5.77
C CYS A 242 -8.03 6.22 6.51
N TYR A 243 -8.36 7.30 5.81
CA TYR A 243 -9.07 8.44 6.39
C TYR A 243 -10.45 8.03 6.94
N VAL A 244 -11.24 7.32 6.11
CA VAL A 244 -12.58 6.85 6.48
C VAL A 244 -12.55 5.87 7.65
N SER A 245 -11.52 5.02 7.74
CA SER A 245 -11.42 3.97 8.77
C SER A 245 -11.34 4.50 10.20
N VAL A 246 -10.89 5.74 10.38
CA VAL A 246 -10.75 6.40 11.69
C VAL A 246 -11.89 7.37 12.00
N GLN A 247 -12.86 7.55 11.09
CA GLN A 247 -14.04 8.35 11.31
C GLN A 247 -15.00 7.63 12.27
N ARG A 248 -15.46 8.35 13.30
CA ARG A 248 -16.38 7.80 14.30
C ARG A 248 -17.83 7.73 13.80
N HIS A 249 -18.21 8.67 12.94
CA HIS A 249 -19.56 8.81 12.42
C HIS A 249 -19.55 8.87 10.90
N PRO A 250 -20.47 8.15 10.25
CA PRO A 250 -20.65 8.26 8.81
C PRO A 250 -21.17 9.67 8.45
N SER A 251 -20.62 10.21 7.36
CA SER A 251 -21.12 11.43 6.73
C SER A 251 -21.30 11.16 5.23
N ASP A 252 -22.10 11.99 4.56
CA ASP A 252 -22.26 11.89 3.10
C ASP A 252 -20.92 12.03 2.39
N GLU A 253 -20.01 12.84 2.92
CA GLU A 253 -18.65 13.02 2.41
C GLU A 253 -17.84 11.73 2.49
N THR A 254 -17.85 11.03 3.64
CA THR A 254 -17.12 9.76 3.78
C THR A 254 -17.68 8.65 2.90
N ILE A 255 -18.98 8.61 2.69
CA ILE A 255 -19.62 7.68 1.74
C ILE A 255 -19.22 8.01 0.31
N SER A 256 -19.21 9.31 -0.05
CA SER A 256 -18.76 9.77 -1.38
C SER A 256 -17.29 9.42 -1.64
N MET A 257 -16.40 9.58 -0.65
CA MET A 257 -14.99 9.20 -0.76
C MET A 257 -14.80 7.70 -1.01
N ILE A 258 -15.59 6.85 -0.34
CA ILE A 258 -15.53 5.40 -0.59
C ILE A 258 -15.96 5.09 -2.02
N GLN A 259 -17.02 5.75 -2.52
CA GLN A 259 -17.48 5.52 -3.89
C GLN A 259 -16.44 6.03 -4.91
N GLU A 260 -15.87 7.22 -4.70
CA GLU A 260 -14.77 7.74 -5.54
C GLU A 260 -13.58 6.75 -5.57
N GLY A 261 -13.24 6.15 -4.43
CA GLY A 261 -12.18 5.13 -4.35
C GLY A 261 -12.53 3.86 -5.15
N LEU A 262 -13.75 3.38 -5.07
CA LEU A 262 -14.21 2.21 -5.84
C LEU A 262 -14.25 2.51 -7.35
N ASP A 263 -14.71 3.70 -7.75
CA ASP A 263 -14.70 4.14 -9.14
C ASP A 263 -13.26 4.28 -9.69
N ALA A 264 -12.34 4.77 -8.86
CA ALA A 264 -10.91 4.83 -9.20
C ALA A 264 -10.32 3.43 -9.42
N ILE A 265 -10.68 2.44 -8.60
CA ILE A 265 -10.25 1.04 -8.77
C ILE A 265 -10.70 0.47 -10.11
N GLU A 266 -11.95 0.68 -10.49
CA GLU A 266 -12.48 0.21 -11.77
C GLU A 266 -11.80 0.91 -12.96
N ALA A 267 -11.47 2.20 -12.82
CA ALA A 267 -10.82 2.96 -13.88
C ALA A 267 -9.32 2.64 -14.07
N THR A 268 -8.63 2.24 -12.99
CA THR A 268 -7.15 2.10 -13.00
C THR A 268 -6.67 0.66 -12.93
N GLY A 269 -7.48 -0.25 -12.40
CA GLY A 269 -7.07 -1.60 -12.06
C GLY A 269 -6.23 -1.71 -10.78
N GLU A 270 -6.14 -0.66 -9.97
CA GLU A 270 -5.44 -0.63 -8.68
C GLU A 270 -6.30 -1.31 -7.59
N ARG A 271 -6.16 -2.63 -7.41
CA ARG A 271 -7.13 -3.45 -6.66
C ARG A 271 -6.73 -3.82 -5.23
N TRP A 272 -5.51 -3.57 -4.81
CA TRP A 272 -4.97 -4.07 -3.52
C TRP A 272 -5.74 -3.61 -2.28
N PHE A 273 -6.47 -2.48 -2.34
CA PHE A 273 -7.26 -1.96 -1.23
C PHE A 273 -8.78 -2.09 -1.43
N GLU A 274 -9.22 -2.73 -2.50
CA GLU A 274 -10.62 -2.88 -2.90
C GLU A 274 -11.48 -3.54 -1.80
N ALA A 275 -10.99 -4.63 -1.22
CA ALA A 275 -11.68 -5.35 -0.16
C ALA A 275 -11.98 -4.45 1.05
N GLU A 276 -11.04 -3.59 1.43
CA GLU A 276 -11.21 -2.70 2.58
C GLU A 276 -12.25 -1.61 2.31
N LEU A 277 -12.31 -1.06 1.10
CA LEU A 277 -13.34 -0.08 0.74
C LEU A 277 -14.75 -0.70 0.80
N TYR A 278 -14.95 -1.90 0.30
CA TYR A 278 -16.22 -2.61 0.46
C TYR A 278 -16.56 -2.84 1.93
N ARG A 279 -15.60 -3.24 2.76
CA ARG A 279 -15.80 -3.42 4.20
C ARG A 279 -16.20 -2.12 4.89
N LEU A 280 -15.51 -1.03 4.58
CA LEU A 280 -15.82 0.29 5.12
C LEU A 280 -17.20 0.76 4.69
N ARG A 281 -17.57 0.58 3.41
CA ARG A 281 -18.92 0.89 2.93
C ARG A 281 -19.97 0.10 3.71
N GLY A 282 -19.75 -1.18 3.91
CA GLY A 282 -20.63 -2.03 4.72
C GLY A 282 -20.83 -1.50 6.14
N ASN A 283 -19.75 -1.03 6.79
CA ASN A 283 -19.85 -0.43 8.13
C ASN A 283 -20.75 0.81 8.17
N PHE A 284 -20.72 1.64 7.12
CA PHE A 284 -21.54 2.85 7.07
C PHE A 284 -22.99 2.56 6.68
N VAL A 285 -23.21 1.73 5.66
CA VAL A 285 -24.57 1.47 5.18
C VAL A 285 -25.41 0.66 6.16
N ARG A 286 -24.82 -0.09 7.10
CA ARG A 286 -25.56 -0.90 8.10
C ARG A 286 -26.47 -0.05 8.99
N SER A 287 -26.15 1.21 9.22
CA SER A 287 -26.94 2.14 10.04
C SER A 287 -28.05 2.84 9.26
N LEU A 288 -28.12 2.65 7.94
CA LEU A 288 -29.15 3.27 7.11
C LEU A 288 -30.53 2.61 7.36
N PRO A 289 -31.61 3.40 7.43
CA PRO A 289 -32.96 2.85 7.49
C PRO A 289 -33.27 2.09 6.20
N ARG A 290 -34.16 1.09 6.28
CA ARG A 290 -34.65 0.30 5.14
C ARG A 290 -33.54 -0.39 4.31
N GLY A 291 -33.17 -1.59 4.76
CA GLY A 291 -32.29 -2.49 3.99
C GLY A 291 -30.80 -2.27 4.20
N GLY A 292 -30.38 -1.37 5.09
CA GLY A 292 -28.96 -1.15 5.41
C GLY A 292 -28.25 -2.42 5.85
N VAL A 293 -28.88 -3.25 6.67
CA VAL A 293 -28.34 -4.54 7.13
C VAL A 293 -28.04 -5.50 5.96
N LYS A 294 -28.99 -5.63 5.02
CA LYS A 294 -28.79 -6.51 3.83
C LYS A 294 -27.67 -6.00 2.93
N ARG A 295 -27.58 -4.68 2.74
CA ARG A 295 -26.51 -4.07 1.94
C ARG A 295 -25.15 -4.25 2.63
N ALA A 296 -25.08 -4.03 3.94
CA ALA A 296 -23.87 -4.25 4.72
C ALA A 296 -23.40 -5.72 4.65
N GLU A 297 -24.32 -6.68 4.80
CA GLU A 297 -24.00 -8.09 4.65
C GLU A 297 -23.43 -8.41 3.26
N GLN A 298 -24.00 -7.85 2.21
CA GLN A 298 -23.50 -8.02 0.84
C GLN A 298 -22.11 -7.41 0.66
N ASP A 299 -21.88 -6.20 1.17
CA ASP A 299 -20.57 -5.54 1.10
C ASP A 299 -19.50 -6.31 1.86
N PHE A 300 -19.79 -6.82 3.07
CA PHE A 300 -18.84 -7.64 3.83
C PHE A 300 -18.53 -8.97 3.14
N LYS A 301 -19.55 -9.62 2.52
CA LYS A 301 -19.34 -10.83 1.72
C LYS A 301 -18.46 -10.54 0.49
N THR A 302 -18.69 -9.42 -0.18
CA THR A 302 -17.89 -8.97 -1.32
C THR A 302 -16.46 -8.70 -0.89
N ALA A 303 -16.26 -7.93 0.19
CA ALA A 303 -14.94 -7.66 0.78
C ALA A 303 -14.17 -8.95 1.11
N LYS A 304 -14.83 -9.90 1.79
CA LYS A 304 -14.23 -11.19 2.14
C LYS A 304 -13.82 -11.99 0.90
N ARG A 305 -14.69 -12.04 -0.12
CA ARG A 305 -14.43 -12.78 -1.38
C ARG A 305 -13.23 -12.18 -2.13
N ILE A 306 -13.17 -10.83 -2.24
CA ILE A 306 -12.07 -10.13 -2.89
C ILE A 306 -10.78 -10.39 -2.12
N ALA A 307 -10.75 -10.18 -0.80
CA ALA A 307 -9.58 -10.42 0.03
C ALA A 307 -9.06 -11.86 -0.08
N ALA A 308 -9.98 -12.86 -0.09
CA ALA A 308 -9.62 -14.26 -0.26
C ALA A 308 -8.99 -14.53 -1.63
N SER A 309 -9.55 -13.97 -2.72
CA SER A 309 -9.00 -14.14 -4.08
C SER A 309 -7.63 -13.48 -4.26
N GLN A 310 -7.34 -12.43 -3.50
CA GLN A 310 -6.05 -11.73 -3.50
C GLN A 310 -5.01 -12.38 -2.58
N GLY A 311 -5.40 -13.32 -1.71
CA GLY A 311 -4.54 -13.85 -0.65
C GLY A 311 -4.31 -12.83 0.49
N ALA A 312 -5.14 -11.79 0.61
CA ALA A 312 -5.06 -10.72 1.60
C ALA A 312 -5.68 -11.17 2.94
N LYS A 313 -5.02 -12.08 3.65
CA LYS A 313 -5.56 -12.72 4.87
C LYS A 313 -5.93 -11.73 5.98
N LEU A 314 -5.19 -10.62 6.09
CA LEU A 314 -5.54 -9.56 7.05
C LEU A 314 -6.88 -8.91 6.72
N LEU A 315 -7.11 -8.55 5.45
CA LEU A 315 -8.36 -7.95 5.01
C LEU A 315 -9.52 -8.97 5.01
N GLU A 316 -9.24 -10.24 4.71
CA GLU A 316 -10.22 -11.32 4.83
C GLU A 316 -10.72 -11.47 6.26
N LEU A 317 -9.79 -11.43 7.26
CA LEU A 317 -10.14 -11.46 8.67
C LEU A 317 -10.99 -10.24 9.08
N ARG A 318 -10.61 -9.03 8.65
CA ARG A 318 -11.37 -7.80 8.92
C ARG A 318 -12.80 -7.88 8.39
N ALA A 319 -12.94 -8.31 7.15
CA ALA A 319 -14.26 -8.45 6.51
C ALA A 319 -15.10 -9.53 7.21
N ALA A 320 -14.50 -10.67 7.55
CA ALA A 320 -15.17 -11.74 8.28
C ALA A 320 -15.56 -11.31 9.71
N THR A 321 -14.71 -10.55 10.40
CA THR A 321 -15.02 -10.02 11.73
C THR A 321 -16.19 -9.03 11.68
N SER A 322 -16.23 -8.15 10.66
CA SER A 322 -17.36 -7.24 10.45
C SER A 322 -18.66 -8.00 10.16
N LEU A 323 -18.60 -9.02 9.31
CA LEU A 323 -19.77 -9.87 8.96
C LEU A 323 -20.24 -10.70 10.16
N ALA A 324 -19.31 -11.29 10.91
CA ALA A 324 -19.63 -12.08 12.10
C ALA A 324 -20.27 -11.20 13.20
N ARG A 325 -19.81 -9.98 13.38
CA ARG A 325 -20.41 -9.00 14.30
C ARG A 325 -21.85 -8.67 13.87
N LEU A 326 -22.06 -8.37 12.58
CA LEU A 326 -23.39 -8.12 12.04
C LEU A 326 -24.33 -9.32 12.27
N TRP A 327 -23.88 -10.54 12.00
CA TRP A 327 -24.69 -11.73 12.22
C TRP A 327 -24.97 -11.99 13.69
N SER A 328 -24.02 -11.77 14.58
CA SER A 328 -24.20 -11.89 16.03
C SER A 328 -25.26 -10.92 16.56
N GLU A 329 -25.23 -9.66 16.12
CA GLU A 329 -26.22 -8.61 16.47
C GLU A 329 -27.65 -9.00 16.03
N HIS A 330 -27.77 -9.85 15.01
CA HIS A 330 -29.05 -10.34 14.46
C HIS A 330 -29.36 -11.81 14.83
N GLY A 331 -28.78 -12.32 15.93
CA GLY A 331 -29.11 -13.64 16.47
C GLY A 331 -28.45 -14.83 15.77
N ARG A 332 -27.64 -14.60 14.72
CA ARG A 332 -26.96 -15.65 13.96
C ARG A 332 -25.56 -15.98 14.54
N ARG A 333 -25.52 -16.26 15.83
CA ARG A 333 -24.25 -16.49 16.57
C ARG A 333 -23.48 -17.70 16.07
N LYS A 334 -24.20 -18.79 15.74
CA LYS A 334 -23.58 -20.01 15.21
C LYS A 334 -22.89 -19.75 13.87
N ASP A 335 -23.59 -19.11 12.94
CA ASP A 335 -23.04 -18.77 11.61
C ASP A 335 -21.83 -17.84 11.74
N ALA A 336 -21.90 -16.86 12.64
CA ALA A 336 -20.81 -15.92 12.94
C ALA A 336 -19.55 -16.66 13.44
N ARG A 337 -19.70 -17.63 14.34
CA ARG A 337 -18.60 -18.44 14.86
C ARG A 337 -17.99 -19.36 13.78
N GLU A 338 -18.85 -20.06 13.03
CA GLU A 338 -18.43 -20.95 11.94
C GLU A 338 -17.66 -20.20 10.84
N LEU A 339 -18.02 -18.95 10.58
CA LEU A 339 -17.29 -18.07 9.67
C LEU A 339 -15.92 -17.65 10.19
N LEU A 340 -15.87 -17.16 11.43
CA LEU A 340 -14.69 -16.47 11.96
C LEU A 340 -13.64 -17.40 12.52
N ALA A 341 -14.03 -18.51 13.17
CA ALA A 341 -13.10 -19.38 13.87
C ALA A 341 -12.03 -20.02 12.96
N PRO A 342 -12.35 -20.55 11.76
CA PRO A 342 -11.33 -21.09 10.85
C PRO A 342 -10.35 -20.02 10.35
N LEU A 343 -10.84 -18.81 10.07
CA LEU A 343 -9.99 -17.70 9.60
C LEU A 343 -9.03 -17.24 10.70
N TYR A 344 -9.53 -17.05 11.92
CA TYR A 344 -8.68 -16.72 13.05
C TYR A 344 -7.64 -17.82 13.32
N GLY A 345 -8.04 -19.11 13.23
CA GLY A 345 -7.17 -20.26 13.43
C GLY A 345 -6.07 -20.43 12.36
N TRP A 346 -6.14 -19.70 11.24
CA TRP A 346 -5.10 -19.68 10.21
C TRP A 346 -3.84 -18.93 10.67
N PHE A 347 -3.99 -17.87 11.48
CA PHE A 347 -2.87 -17.04 11.92
C PHE A 347 -1.93 -17.79 12.86
N ARG A 348 -0.63 -17.55 12.71
CA ARG A 348 0.45 -18.14 13.52
C ARG A 348 1.30 -17.08 14.22
N GLU A 349 1.11 -15.81 13.90
CA GLU A 349 1.83 -14.66 14.43
C GLU A 349 0.92 -13.42 14.47
N GLY A 350 1.43 -12.31 15.01
CA GLY A 350 0.72 -11.02 15.00
C GLY A 350 -0.44 -10.94 16.00
N PHE A 351 -0.51 -11.80 17.04
CA PHE A 351 -1.63 -11.83 17.98
C PHE A 351 -1.81 -10.56 18.80
N ASP A 352 -0.83 -9.66 18.74
CA ASP A 352 -0.90 -8.36 19.42
C ASP A 352 -1.48 -7.23 18.57
N ILE A 353 -1.68 -7.41 17.26
CA ILE A 353 -2.35 -6.40 16.44
C ILE A 353 -3.84 -6.30 16.75
N THR A 354 -4.40 -5.13 16.53
CA THR A 354 -5.80 -4.80 16.83
C THR A 354 -6.78 -5.77 16.16
N ASP A 355 -6.55 -6.14 14.92
CA ASP A 355 -7.45 -7.00 14.14
C ASP A 355 -7.60 -8.40 14.74
N LEU A 356 -6.49 -9.01 15.20
CA LEU A 356 -6.52 -10.32 15.84
C LEU A 356 -7.10 -10.27 17.26
N LYS A 357 -6.85 -9.17 18.00
CA LYS A 357 -7.49 -8.95 19.31
C LYS A 357 -9.00 -8.81 19.18
N GLU A 358 -9.48 -8.03 18.21
CA GLU A 358 -10.92 -7.85 17.94
C GLU A 358 -11.58 -9.18 17.55
N ALA A 359 -10.97 -9.94 16.64
CA ALA A 359 -11.48 -11.25 16.22
C ALA A 359 -11.55 -12.24 17.40
N ARG A 360 -10.51 -12.30 18.24
CA ARG A 360 -10.48 -13.15 19.43
C ARG A 360 -11.58 -12.78 20.42
N THR A 361 -11.72 -11.48 20.70
CA THR A 361 -12.77 -10.98 21.63
C THR A 361 -14.16 -11.36 21.13
N LEU A 362 -14.42 -11.20 19.83
CA LEU A 362 -15.70 -11.59 19.24
C LEU A 362 -15.91 -13.12 19.33
N LEU A 363 -14.91 -13.93 19.02
CA LEU A 363 -15.00 -15.39 19.14
C LEU A 363 -15.29 -15.85 20.57
N THR A 364 -14.69 -15.22 21.57
CA THR A 364 -14.96 -15.48 22.99
C THR A 364 -16.41 -15.11 23.34
N ALA A 365 -16.91 -14.00 22.81
CA ALA A 365 -18.30 -13.59 23.04
C ALA A 365 -19.31 -14.50 22.30
N LEU A 366 -18.91 -15.21 21.25
CA LEU A 366 -19.73 -16.15 20.48
C LEU A 366 -19.74 -17.60 21.06
N ALA A 367 -18.84 -17.88 21.99
CA ALA A 367 -18.79 -19.16 22.67
C ALA A 367 -20.00 -19.33 23.60
#